data_5759fb5e220e288ba6882703c8d81412
#
_entry.id   5759fb5e220e288ba6882703c8d81412
#
_cell.length_a   1.000
_cell.length_b   1.000
_cell.length_c   1.000
_cell.angle_alpha   90.00
_cell.angle_beta   90.00
_cell.angle_gamma   90.00
#
_symmetry.space_group_name_H-M   'P 1'
#
loop_
_entity.id
_entity.type
_entity.pdbx_description
1 polymer ?
#
loop_
_entity_poly.entity_id
_entity_poly.type
_entity_poly.pdbx_seq_one_letter_code
_entity_poly.pdbx_strand_id
1 'polypeptide(L)'
;MEKTCRQYHYRTLIVQTYGEKESEESAMNLLKMQHADGVILCAIENDWDKLKSYGEYGKLVVCNEYNQDKEISMVCGRQYEGFYKASKYLLEKGYRKIAYCTGTRAVTLQDKGINIDSDRYRGYMDALAQSGIAANTAWLFSGVREMEDGRKIMRKILELSEKPDAVIAGSDEVAAGMVMEALKNGVKIPQDIAIMGVDDQPLASYLQIPLTTIWQPVQDEGRCAAKEMVRQLKGESEGIRRKELDLKLIVRQSA
;
A
#
# COMPACT_ATOMS: atom_id res chain seq x y z
N MET A 1 16.32 3.51 3.71
CA MET A 1 17.26 3.22 2.61
C MET A 1 18.54 4.02 2.76
N GLU A 2 18.51 5.36 2.70
CA GLU A 2 19.69 6.23 2.70
C GLU A 2 20.68 5.89 3.83
N LYS A 3 20.21 5.84 5.10
CA LYS A 3 21.06 5.46 6.24
C LYS A 3 21.79 4.14 6.06
N THR A 4 21.14 3.15 5.43
CA THR A 4 21.73 1.83 5.17
C THR A 4 22.79 1.93 4.08
N CYS A 5 22.49 2.58 2.95
CA CYS A 5 23.47 2.78 1.87
C CYS A 5 24.72 3.51 2.39
N ARG A 6 24.54 4.56 3.18
CA ARG A 6 25.64 5.33 3.81
C ARG A 6 26.54 4.48 4.71
N GLN A 7 25.96 3.54 5.49
CA GLN A 7 26.74 2.61 6.32
C GLN A 7 27.72 1.74 5.51
N TYR A 8 27.38 1.49 4.23
CA TYR A 8 28.22 0.74 3.30
C TYR A 8 29.01 1.66 2.33
N HIS A 9 29.07 2.98 2.61
CA HIS A 9 29.81 3.99 1.84
C HIS A 9 29.23 4.27 0.44
N TYR A 10 27.95 3.93 0.20
CA TYR A 10 27.24 4.34 -1.01
C TYR A 10 26.51 5.67 -0.82
N ARG A 11 26.47 6.47 -1.88
CA ARG A 11 25.65 7.69 -1.95
C ARG A 11 24.29 7.36 -2.50
N THR A 12 23.27 8.09 -2.06
CA THR A 12 21.89 7.93 -2.53
C THR A 12 21.44 9.23 -3.20
N LEU A 13 20.94 9.10 -4.44
CA LEU A 13 20.19 10.13 -5.13
C LEU A 13 18.71 9.76 -5.07
N ILE A 14 17.86 10.68 -4.66
CA ILE A 14 16.40 10.49 -4.64
C ILE A 14 15.83 11.24 -5.83
N VAL A 15 15.11 10.53 -6.69
CA VAL A 15 14.42 11.09 -7.85
C VAL A 15 12.93 10.90 -7.66
N GLN A 16 12.17 12.01 -7.69
CA GLN A 16 10.72 12.00 -7.62
C GLN A 16 10.16 11.93 -9.04
N THR A 17 9.33 10.92 -9.31
CA THR A 17 8.76 10.67 -10.65
C THR A 17 7.32 11.15 -10.81
N TYR A 18 6.64 11.51 -9.72
CA TYR A 18 5.26 12.04 -9.69
C TYR A 18 4.21 11.13 -10.37
N GLY A 19 4.48 9.83 -10.49
CA GLY A 19 3.58 8.90 -11.19
C GLY A 19 3.62 9.06 -12.71
N GLU A 20 4.69 9.62 -13.27
CA GLU A 20 4.85 9.88 -14.71
C GLU A 20 5.86 8.92 -15.32
N LYS A 21 5.44 8.22 -16.39
CA LYS A 21 6.28 7.24 -17.09
C LYS A 21 7.56 7.83 -17.65
N GLU A 22 7.49 9.03 -18.20
CA GLU A 22 8.64 9.75 -18.76
C GLU A 22 9.65 10.15 -17.68
N SER A 23 9.15 10.57 -16.52
CA SER A 23 9.98 10.92 -15.36
C SER A 23 10.69 9.69 -14.80
N GLU A 24 9.99 8.55 -14.71
CA GLU A 24 10.59 7.27 -14.31
C GLU A 24 11.66 6.82 -15.33
N GLU A 25 11.38 6.91 -16.63
CA GLU A 25 12.35 6.57 -17.66
C GLU A 25 13.60 7.46 -17.60
N SER A 26 13.41 8.75 -17.36
CA SER A 26 14.53 9.69 -17.16
C SER A 26 15.39 9.31 -15.97
N ALA A 27 14.78 8.87 -14.85
CA ALA A 27 15.47 8.36 -13.68
C ALA A 27 16.25 7.06 -14.00
N MET A 28 15.64 6.13 -14.75
CA MET A 28 16.28 4.88 -15.18
C MET A 28 17.47 5.12 -16.12
N ASN A 29 17.42 6.16 -16.94
CA ASN A 29 18.53 6.52 -17.84
C ASN A 29 19.82 6.91 -17.08
N LEU A 30 19.76 7.22 -15.78
CA LEU A 30 20.96 7.42 -14.98
C LEU A 30 21.85 6.16 -14.93
N LEU A 31 21.27 4.95 -15.04
CA LEU A 31 22.03 3.71 -15.19
C LEU A 31 22.78 3.67 -16.54
N LYS A 32 22.10 3.98 -17.64
CA LYS A 32 22.72 4.02 -18.99
C LYS A 32 23.87 5.02 -19.08
N MET A 33 23.72 6.15 -18.39
CA MET A 33 24.72 7.21 -18.34
C MET A 33 25.85 6.94 -17.33
N GLN A 34 25.79 5.82 -16.61
CA GLN A 34 26.73 5.47 -15.53
C GLN A 34 26.81 6.54 -14.41
N HIS A 35 25.72 7.29 -14.22
CA HIS A 35 25.57 8.24 -13.12
C HIS A 35 25.06 7.55 -11.84
N ALA A 36 24.55 6.33 -11.96
CA ALA A 36 24.15 5.45 -10.86
C ALA A 36 24.59 4.02 -11.15
N ASP A 37 25.02 3.29 -10.12
CA ASP A 37 25.41 1.88 -10.18
C ASP A 37 24.21 0.94 -10.03
N GLY A 38 23.13 1.43 -9.43
CA GLY A 38 21.90 0.69 -9.21
C GLY A 38 20.72 1.59 -8.89
N VAL A 39 19.51 1.08 -9.12
CA VAL A 39 18.25 1.78 -8.84
C VAL A 39 17.37 0.93 -7.94
N ILE A 40 16.83 1.55 -6.88
CA ILE A 40 15.76 0.97 -6.05
C ILE A 40 14.45 1.64 -6.46
N LEU A 41 13.57 0.90 -7.11
CA LEU A 41 12.24 1.35 -7.53
C LEU A 41 11.27 1.23 -6.35
N CYS A 42 10.63 2.34 -5.95
CA CYS A 42 9.65 2.39 -4.87
C CYS A 42 8.23 2.67 -5.37
N ALA A 43 8.09 2.97 -6.65
CA ALA A 43 6.86 3.06 -7.42
C ALA A 43 7.19 2.65 -8.84
N ILE A 44 6.23 2.10 -9.57
CA ILE A 44 6.41 1.58 -10.92
C ILE A 44 5.25 2.06 -11.79
N GLU A 45 5.60 2.80 -12.85
CA GLU A 45 4.64 3.35 -13.81
C GLU A 45 4.82 2.76 -15.22
N ASN A 46 6.06 2.40 -15.59
CA ASN A 46 6.36 1.76 -16.87
C ASN A 46 6.14 0.24 -16.80
N ASP A 47 6.08 -0.38 -17.99
CA ASP A 47 5.95 -1.82 -18.10
C ASP A 47 7.18 -2.54 -17.53
N TRP A 48 6.97 -3.63 -16.83
CA TRP A 48 8.03 -4.41 -16.17
C TRP A 48 9.13 -4.86 -17.13
N ASP A 49 8.79 -5.27 -18.35
CA ASP A 49 9.78 -5.68 -19.37
C ASP A 49 10.69 -4.52 -19.75
N LYS A 50 10.16 -3.31 -19.87
CA LYS A 50 10.95 -2.10 -20.10
C LYS A 50 11.91 -1.84 -18.95
N LEU A 51 11.45 -1.92 -17.72
CA LEU A 51 12.29 -1.70 -16.53
C LEU A 51 13.38 -2.76 -16.41
N LYS A 52 13.07 -4.02 -16.67
CA LYS A 52 14.05 -5.13 -16.66
C LYS A 52 15.20 -4.89 -17.62
N SER A 53 14.94 -4.32 -18.80
CA SER A 53 15.97 -4.05 -19.79
C SER A 53 17.10 -3.15 -19.28
N TYR A 54 16.83 -2.31 -18.28
CA TYR A 54 17.86 -1.49 -17.64
C TYR A 54 18.83 -2.28 -16.76
N GLY A 55 18.51 -3.54 -16.44
CA GLY A 55 19.41 -4.46 -15.73
C GLY A 55 20.72 -4.74 -16.46
N GLU A 56 20.79 -4.49 -17.78
CA GLU A 56 22.02 -4.55 -18.58
C GLU A 56 23.02 -3.43 -18.20
N TYR A 57 22.54 -2.31 -17.69
CA TYR A 57 23.35 -1.13 -17.37
C TYR A 57 23.70 -1.00 -15.88
N GLY A 58 22.96 -1.66 -14.99
CA GLY A 58 23.19 -1.59 -13.55
C GLY A 58 22.30 -2.52 -12.75
N LYS A 59 22.37 -2.43 -11.41
CA LYS A 59 21.59 -3.29 -10.52
C LYS A 59 20.21 -2.73 -10.24
N LEU A 60 19.20 -3.63 -10.19
CA LEU A 60 17.80 -3.27 -9.93
C LEU A 60 17.29 -4.00 -8.70
N VAL A 61 16.62 -3.25 -7.83
CA VAL A 61 15.85 -3.78 -6.69
C VAL A 61 14.50 -3.07 -6.66
N VAL A 62 13.44 -3.80 -6.38
CA VAL A 62 12.10 -3.23 -6.19
C VAL A 62 11.77 -3.23 -4.71
N CYS A 63 11.18 -2.15 -4.22
CA CYS A 63 10.77 -1.97 -2.83
C CYS A 63 9.33 -1.52 -2.75
N ASN A 64 8.51 -2.25 -2.01
CA ASN A 64 7.09 -2.00 -1.83
C ASN A 64 6.26 -2.02 -3.14
N GLU A 65 6.76 -2.69 -4.16
CA GLU A 65 6.05 -3.04 -5.38
C GLU A 65 6.39 -4.48 -5.76
N TYR A 66 5.52 -5.15 -6.49
CA TYR A 66 5.77 -6.50 -6.99
C TYR A 66 4.79 -6.91 -8.09
N ASN A 67 5.21 -7.92 -8.83
CA ASN A 67 4.38 -8.67 -9.76
C ASN A 67 4.72 -10.17 -9.64
N GLN A 68 4.29 -10.97 -10.61
CA GLN A 68 4.64 -12.40 -10.69
C GLN A 68 6.08 -12.64 -11.16
N ASP A 69 6.75 -11.62 -11.66
CA ASP A 69 8.09 -11.70 -12.22
C ASP A 69 9.12 -12.04 -11.15
N LYS A 70 10.06 -12.90 -11.51
CA LYS A 70 11.15 -13.35 -10.64
C LYS A 70 12.53 -12.89 -11.12
N GLU A 71 12.58 -11.94 -12.05
CA GLU A 71 13.83 -11.50 -12.67
C GLU A 71 14.47 -10.30 -11.98
N ILE A 72 13.75 -9.62 -11.09
CA ILE A 72 14.28 -8.52 -10.26
C ILE A 72 14.10 -8.86 -8.79
N SER A 73 15.11 -8.59 -7.96
CA SER A 73 14.99 -8.75 -6.51
C SER A 73 13.96 -7.79 -5.93
N MET A 74 13.09 -8.29 -5.06
CA MET A 74 11.96 -7.54 -4.51
C MET A 74 11.92 -7.63 -2.99
N VAL A 75 11.53 -6.52 -2.36
CA VAL A 75 11.21 -6.47 -0.92
C VAL A 75 9.83 -5.83 -0.79
N CYS A 76 8.89 -6.54 -0.19
CA CYS A 76 7.50 -6.09 -0.08
C CYS A 76 6.81 -6.59 1.19
N GLY A 77 5.69 -5.99 1.53
CA GLY A 77 4.79 -6.48 2.57
C GLY A 77 3.87 -7.60 2.05
N ARG A 78 3.48 -8.52 2.93
CA ARG A 78 2.47 -9.55 2.66
C ARG A 78 1.07 -8.93 2.67
N GLN A 79 0.72 -8.26 1.59
CA GLN A 79 -0.49 -7.44 1.50
C GLN A 79 -1.76 -8.31 1.63
N TYR A 80 -1.83 -9.45 0.95
CA TYR A 80 -2.98 -10.34 1.02
C TYR A 80 -3.29 -10.75 2.46
N GLU A 81 -2.31 -11.30 3.17
CA GLU A 81 -2.48 -11.79 4.54
C GLU A 81 -2.82 -10.66 5.52
N GLY A 82 -2.22 -9.48 5.32
CA GLY A 82 -2.48 -8.30 6.14
C GLY A 82 -3.93 -7.84 6.02
N PHE A 83 -4.43 -7.67 4.80
CA PHE A 83 -5.80 -7.24 4.54
C PHE A 83 -6.84 -8.32 4.84
N TYR A 84 -6.51 -9.59 4.62
CA TYR A 84 -7.35 -10.70 5.05
C TYR A 84 -7.56 -10.69 6.58
N LYS A 85 -6.48 -10.60 7.37
CA LYS A 85 -6.54 -10.54 8.84
C LYS A 85 -7.29 -9.31 9.34
N ALA A 86 -7.08 -8.15 8.73
CA ALA A 86 -7.77 -6.91 9.07
C ALA A 86 -9.27 -6.98 8.80
N SER A 87 -9.66 -7.55 7.66
CA SER A 87 -11.07 -7.78 7.32
C SER A 87 -11.72 -8.81 8.27
N LYS A 88 -11.01 -9.88 8.60
CA LYS A 88 -11.45 -10.88 9.59
C LYS A 88 -11.69 -10.25 10.96
N TYR A 89 -10.81 -9.36 11.41
CA TYR A 89 -10.98 -8.64 12.66
C TYR A 89 -12.30 -7.85 12.71
N LEU A 90 -12.63 -7.10 11.64
CA LEU A 90 -13.89 -6.38 11.55
C LEU A 90 -15.10 -7.35 11.61
N LEU A 91 -15.03 -8.47 10.90
CA LEU A 91 -16.06 -9.50 10.91
C LEU A 91 -16.23 -10.16 12.28
N GLU A 92 -15.15 -10.41 13.00
CA GLU A 92 -15.15 -10.95 14.38
C GLU A 92 -15.72 -9.95 15.39
N LYS A 93 -15.58 -8.64 15.14
CA LYS A 93 -16.24 -7.57 15.92
C LYS A 93 -17.74 -7.43 15.64
N GLY A 94 -18.26 -8.14 14.65
CA GLY A 94 -19.69 -8.15 14.32
C GLY A 94 -20.08 -7.28 13.15
N TYR A 95 -19.15 -6.53 12.53
CA TYR A 95 -19.44 -5.76 11.32
C TYR A 95 -19.75 -6.71 10.16
N ARG A 96 -20.71 -6.34 9.32
CA ARG A 96 -21.18 -7.17 8.20
C ARG A 96 -21.25 -6.40 6.88
N LYS A 97 -21.29 -5.07 6.94
CA LYS A 97 -21.41 -4.17 5.79
C LYS A 97 -20.12 -3.38 5.64
N ILE A 98 -19.07 -4.05 5.16
CA ILE A 98 -17.73 -3.46 5.13
C ILE A 98 -17.49 -2.82 3.76
N ALA A 99 -17.24 -1.52 3.74
CA ALA A 99 -16.79 -0.80 2.54
C ALA A 99 -15.28 -0.86 2.38
N TYR A 100 -14.82 -0.71 1.14
CA TYR A 100 -13.41 -0.73 0.79
C TYR A 100 -13.03 0.47 -0.08
N CYS A 101 -11.94 1.16 0.30
CA CYS A 101 -11.38 2.26 -0.47
C CYS A 101 -10.00 1.89 -1.03
N THR A 102 -9.70 2.39 -2.23
CA THR A 102 -8.42 2.18 -2.89
C THR A 102 -8.01 3.39 -3.72
N GLY A 103 -6.71 3.68 -3.80
CA GLY A 103 -6.14 4.68 -4.71
C GLY A 103 -6.15 4.25 -6.18
N THR A 104 -6.28 2.96 -6.43
CA THR A 104 -6.29 2.36 -7.77
C THR A 104 -7.68 2.42 -8.41
N ARG A 105 -7.75 2.38 -9.73
CA ARG A 105 -9.04 2.27 -10.45
C ARG A 105 -9.66 0.89 -10.21
N ALA A 106 -10.98 0.86 -10.02
CA ALA A 106 -11.72 -0.39 -9.76
C ALA A 106 -11.49 -1.48 -10.84
N VAL A 107 -11.33 -1.09 -12.10
CA VAL A 107 -11.04 -2.01 -13.21
C VAL A 107 -9.71 -2.75 -12.99
N THR A 108 -8.68 -2.04 -12.52
CA THR A 108 -7.35 -2.62 -12.26
C THR A 108 -7.36 -3.66 -11.14
N LEU A 109 -8.29 -3.55 -10.19
CA LEU A 109 -8.44 -4.54 -9.10
C LEU A 109 -8.94 -5.90 -9.59
N GLN A 110 -9.64 -5.93 -10.72
CA GLN A 110 -10.19 -7.15 -11.32
C GLN A 110 -9.21 -7.80 -12.29
N ASP A 111 -8.12 -7.12 -12.64
CA ASP A 111 -7.08 -7.70 -13.48
C ASP A 111 -6.46 -8.90 -12.74
N LYS A 112 -6.24 -9.98 -13.48
CA LYS A 112 -5.69 -11.23 -12.95
C LYS A 112 -4.21 -11.13 -12.56
N GLY A 113 -3.62 -9.94 -12.62
CA GLY A 113 -2.24 -9.68 -12.22
C GLY A 113 -2.08 -9.73 -10.69
N ILE A 114 -0.93 -10.20 -10.23
CA ILE A 114 -0.53 -10.12 -8.82
C ILE A 114 0.23 -8.82 -8.62
N ASN A 115 -0.34 -7.90 -7.84
CA ASN A 115 0.28 -6.66 -7.41
C ASN A 115 -0.27 -6.29 -6.02
N ILE A 116 0.25 -5.22 -5.44
CA ILE A 116 -0.15 -4.73 -4.11
C ILE A 116 -1.67 -4.56 -4.00
N ASP A 117 -2.27 -3.83 -4.93
CA ASP A 117 -3.69 -3.46 -4.83
C ASP A 117 -4.61 -4.67 -5.06
N SER A 118 -4.27 -5.55 -6.02
CA SER A 118 -5.03 -6.77 -6.26
C SER A 118 -4.95 -7.72 -5.06
N ASP A 119 -3.79 -7.84 -4.40
CA ASP A 119 -3.62 -8.69 -3.22
C ASP A 119 -4.37 -8.13 -2.01
N ARG A 120 -4.32 -6.82 -1.77
CA ARG A 120 -5.12 -6.15 -0.74
C ARG A 120 -6.61 -6.41 -0.93
N TYR A 121 -7.10 -6.17 -2.14
CA TYR A 121 -8.51 -6.37 -2.47
C TYR A 121 -8.93 -7.83 -2.38
N ARG A 122 -8.10 -8.76 -2.85
CA ARG A 122 -8.35 -10.21 -2.73
C ARG A 122 -8.41 -10.65 -1.28
N GLY A 123 -7.50 -10.18 -0.41
CA GLY A 123 -7.53 -10.47 1.03
C GLY A 123 -8.85 -10.02 1.69
N TYR A 124 -9.33 -8.81 1.34
CA TYR A 124 -10.63 -8.32 1.78
C TYR A 124 -11.78 -9.20 1.26
N MET A 125 -11.82 -9.49 -0.04
CA MET A 125 -12.89 -10.30 -0.67
C MET A 125 -12.97 -11.71 -0.09
N ASP A 126 -11.84 -12.38 0.10
CA ASP A 126 -11.78 -13.74 0.61
C ASP A 126 -12.23 -13.81 2.09
N ALA A 127 -11.92 -12.79 2.88
CA ALA A 127 -12.41 -12.71 4.26
C ALA A 127 -13.94 -12.58 4.33
N LEU A 128 -14.56 -11.76 3.46
CA LEU A 128 -16.01 -11.66 3.34
C LEU A 128 -16.63 -13.00 2.89
N ALA A 129 -16.10 -13.58 1.81
CA ALA A 129 -16.60 -14.82 1.23
C ALA A 129 -16.58 -15.99 2.23
N GLN A 130 -15.48 -16.14 3.00
CA GLN A 130 -15.39 -17.16 4.05
C GLN A 130 -16.36 -16.94 5.21
N SER A 131 -16.87 -15.72 5.38
CA SER A 131 -17.89 -15.39 6.38
C SER A 131 -19.31 -15.44 5.79
N GLY A 132 -19.47 -15.91 4.55
CA GLY A 132 -20.76 -16.02 3.85
C GLY A 132 -21.36 -14.66 3.45
N ILE A 133 -20.52 -13.62 3.35
CA ILE A 133 -20.96 -12.25 3.01
C ILE A 133 -20.56 -11.96 1.56
N ALA A 134 -21.53 -11.56 0.75
CA ALA A 134 -21.28 -11.03 -0.58
C ALA A 134 -20.79 -9.58 -0.49
N ALA A 135 -19.72 -9.26 -1.22
CA ALA A 135 -19.26 -7.88 -1.32
C ALA A 135 -20.30 -7.03 -2.09
N ASN A 136 -20.59 -5.85 -1.58
CA ASN A 136 -21.45 -4.89 -2.25
C ASN A 136 -20.60 -3.93 -3.09
N THR A 137 -20.78 -3.95 -4.40
CA THR A 137 -20.02 -3.10 -5.33
C THR A 137 -20.29 -1.60 -5.13
N ALA A 138 -21.45 -1.22 -4.57
CA ALA A 138 -21.75 0.16 -4.21
C ALA A 138 -20.89 0.71 -3.07
N TRP A 139 -20.20 -0.16 -2.33
CA TRP A 139 -19.28 0.19 -1.24
C TRP A 139 -17.81 0.08 -1.62
N LEU A 140 -17.51 -0.08 -2.91
CA LEU A 140 -16.15 -0.01 -3.45
C LEU A 140 -15.87 1.41 -3.97
N PHE A 141 -14.98 2.12 -3.29
CA PHE A 141 -14.58 3.48 -3.64
C PHE A 141 -13.15 3.47 -4.19
N SER A 142 -12.99 3.88 -5.43
CA SER A 142 -11.71 3.89 -6.15
C SER A 142 -11.22 5.30 -6.45
N GLY A 143 -9.91 5.44 -6.69
CA GLY A 143 -9.28 6.74 -6.95
C GLY A 143 -9.21 7.65 -5.72
N VAL A 144 -9.22 7.06 -4.53
CA VAL A 144 -9.25 7.74 -3.23
C VAL A 144 -7.82 7.77 -2.66
N ARG A 145 -7.20 8.93 -2.58
CA ARG A 145 -5.78 9.05 -2.20
C ARG A 145 -5.52 10.04 -1.06
N GLU A 146 -6.28 11.14 -1.02
CA GLU A 146 -6.01 12.27 -0.15
C GLU A 146 -7.08 12.40 0.95
N MET A 147 -6.78 13.18 1.98
CA MET A 147 -7.70 13.46 3.09
C MET A 147 -9.04 14.04 2.60
N GLU A 148 -9.02 14.93 1.61
CA GLU A 148 -10.26 15.51 1.06
C GLU A 148 -11.09 14.47 0.30
N ASP A 149 -10.47 13.46 -0.30
CA ASP A 149 -11.20 12.34 -0.89
C ASP A 149 -11.90 11.52 0.21
N GLY A 150 -11.23 11.29 1.33
CA GLY A 150 -11.83 10.64 2.51
C GLY A 150 -13.09 11.39 2.98
N ARG A 151 -13.04 12.72 3.05
CA ARG A 151 -14.21 13.56 3.38
C ARG A 151 -15.34 13.41 2.35
N LYS A 152 -15.03 13.44 1.06
CA LYS A 152 -16.01 13.25 -0.02
C LYS A 152 -16.67 11.87 0.06
N ILE A 153 -15.89 10.82 0.29
CA ILE A 153 -16.41 9.46 0.42
C ILE A 153 -17.31 9.33 1.65
N MET A 154 -16.92 9.89 2.80
CA MET A 154 -17.78 9.84 3.98
C MET A 154 -19.14 10.54 3.72
N ARG A 155 -19.16 11.71 3.07
CA ARG A 155 -20.42 12.36 2.64
C ARG A 155 -21.28 11.44 1.76
N LYS A 156 -20.67 10.79 0.76
CA LYS A 156 -21.37 9.81 -0.08
C LYS A 156 -21.94 8.65 0.74
N ILE A 157 -21.18 8.10 1.67
CA ILE A 157 -21.65 7.03 2.58
C ILE A 157 -22.85 7.48 3.38
N LEU A 158 -22.85 8.71 3.89
CA LEU A 158 -23.97 9.25 4.67
C LEU A 158 -25.25 9.44 3.86
N GLU A 159 -25.13 9.60 2.54
CA GLU A 159 -26.27 9.76 1.61
C GLU A 159 -26.82 8.40 1.10
N LEU A 160 -26.09 7.29 1.29
CA LEU A 160 -26.55 5.97 0.86
C LEU A 160 -27.82 5.55 1.61
N SER A 161 -28.75 4.93 0.90
CA SER A 161 -29.93 4.29 1.50
C SER A 161 -29.55 3.11 2.37
N GLU A 162 -28.59 2.30 1.93
CA GLU A 162 -27.97 1.24 2.71
C GLU A 162 -26.50 1.60 2.97
N LYS A 163 -26.19 1.89 4.22
CA LYS A 163 -24.86 2.34 4.65
C LYS A 163 -24.00 1.18 5.12
N PRO A 164 -22.68 1.20 4.83
CA PRO A 164 -21.75 0.29 5.48
C PRO A 164 -21.69 0.57 7.00
N ASP A 165 -21.38 -0.46 7.77
CA ASP A 165 -21.15 -0.38 9.23
C ASP A 165 -19.64 -0.32 9.55
N ALA A 166 -18.76 -0.59 8.56
CA ALA A 166 -17.33 -0.40 8.67
C ALA A 166 -16.73 0.02 7.30
N VAL A 167 -15.57 0.68 7.33
CA VAL A 167 -14.81 1.07 6.15
C VAL A 167 -13.33 0.72 6.35
N ILE A 168 -12.72 0.04 5.38
CA ILE A 168 -11.27 -0.04 5.24
C ILE A 168 -10.86 1.07 4.28
N ALA A 169 -10.23 2.12 4.79
CA ALA A 169 -9.70 3.22 4.01
C ALA A 169 -8.39 2.80 3.31
N GLY A 170 -8.06 3.44 2.20
CA GLY A 170 -6.85 3.11 1.45
C GLY A 170 -5.55 3.57 2.12
N SER A 171 -5.65 4.52 3.07
CA SER A 171 -4.54 5.05 3.87
C SER A 171 -5.06 5.67 5.17
N ASP A 172 -4.17 5.97 6.10
CA ASP A 172 -4.52 6.73 7.32
C ASP A 172 -4.93 8.17 7.01
N GLU A 173 -4.40 8.75 5.95
CA GLU A 173 -4.76 10.10 5.50
C GLU A 173 -6.22 10.14 5.02
N VAL A 174 -6.62 9.19 4.19
CA VAL A 174 -8.02 9.03 3.76
C VAL A 174 -8.93 8.76 4.96
N ALA A 175 -8.50 7.86 5.88
CA ALA A 175 -9.26 7.56 7.10
C ALA A 175 -9.44 8.81 7.98
N ALA A 176 -8.41 9.66 8.11
CA ALA A 176 -8.49 10.92 8.85
C ALA A 176 -9.55 11.85 8.27
N GLY A 177 -9.59 11.98 6.95
CA GLY A 177 -10.64 12.73 6.25
C GLY A 177 -12.04 12.20 6.53
N MET A 178 -12.20 10.88 6.54
CA MET A 178 -13.46 10.22 6.89
C MET A 178 -13.88 10.51 8.34
N VAL A 179 -12.95 10.38 9.30
CA VAL A 179 -13.20 10.68 10.72
C VAL A 179 -13.65 12.12 10.89
N MET A 180 -12.93 13.08 10.28
CA MET A 180 -13.29 14.50 10.38
C MET A 180 -14.69 14.79 9.84
N GLU A 181 -15.07 14.23 8.70
CA GLU A 181 -16.39 14.46 8.11
C GLU A 181 -17.50 13.75 8.89
N ALA A 182 -17.24 12.53 9.39
CA ALA A 182 -18.18 11.79 10.24
C ALA A 182 -18.50 12.58 11.52
N LEU A 183 -17.48 13.03 12.25
CA LEU A 183 -17.65 13.83 13.47
C LEU A 183 -18.39 15.14 13.21
N LYS A 184 -18.07 15.83 12.10
CA LYS A 184 -18.79 17.05 11.70
C LYS A 184 -20.30 16.83 11.51
N ASN A 185 -20.70 15.63 11.09
CA ASN A 185 -22.11 15.25 10.88
C ASN A 185 -22.71 14.51 12.08
N GLY A 186 -22.06 14.52 13.26
CA GLY A 186 -22.57 13.91 14.48
C GLY A 186 -22.56 12.37 14.49
N VAL A 187 -21.83 11.74 13.56
CA VAL A 187 -21.69 10.28 13.45
C VAL A 187 -20.72 9.78 14.49
N LYS A 188 -21.09 8.77 15.23
CA LYS A 188 -20.29 8.16 16.29
C LYS A 188 -19.39 7.06 15.73
N ILE A 189 -18.09 7.15 15.99
CA ILE A 189 -17.08 6.17 15.61
C ILE A 189 -16.58 5.48 16.89
N PRO A 190 -16.62 4.15 16.98
CA PRO A 190 -17.01 3.18 15.96
C PRO A 190 -18.49 2.74 16.00
N GLN A 191 -19.35 3.36 16.82
CA GLN A 191 -20.71 2.86 17.14
C GLN A 191 -21.64 2.87 15.92
N ASP A 192 -21.61 3.94 15.11
CA ASP A 192 -22.44 4.06 13.90
C ASP A 192 -21.70 3.54 12.67
N ILE A 193 -20.38 3.75 12.61
CA ILE A 193 -19.48 3.25 11.55
C ILE A 193 -18.06 3.11 12.09
N ALA A 194 -17.45 1.95 11.88
CA ALA A 194 -16.03 1.75 12.17
C ALA A 194 -15.18 2.24 10.99
N ILE A 195 -14.02 2.83 11.29
CA ILE A 195 -13.08 3.29 10.26
C ILE A 195 -11.70 2.70 10.54
N MET A 196 -11.17 1.94 9.58
CA MET A 196 -9.85 1.34 9.64
C MET A 196 -8.93 2.02 8.63
N GLY A 197 -7.78 2.49 9.08
CA GLY A 197 -6.72 3.06 8.25
C GLY A 197 -5.74 2.02 7.71
N VAL A 198 -4.75 2.51 6.98
CA VAL A 198 -3.60 1.74 6.46
C VAL A 198 -2.37 2.62 6.60
N ASP A 199 -1.23 2.04 6.94
CA ASP A 199 0.15 2.52 7.04
C ASP A 199 0.66 2.72 8.48
N ASP A 200 -0.20 2.97 9.46
CA ASP A 200 0.14 3.38 10.84
C ASP A 200 1.05 4.62 10.86
N GLN A 201 0.67 5.64 10.10
CA GLN A 201 1.34 6.94 10.13
C GLN A 201 1.18 7.60 11.51
N PRO A 202 2.09 8.50 11.92
CA PRO A 202 1.99 9.18 13.22
C PRO A 202 0.62 9.82 13.47
N LEU A 203 0.00 10.40 12.43
CA LEU A 203 -1.33 11.01 12.52
C LEU A 203 -2.41 10.04 13.05
N ALA A 204 -2.30 8.75 12.78
CA ALA A 204 -3.28 7.74 13.21
C ALA A 204 -3.46 7.71 14.74
N SER A 205 -2.41 8.02 15.50
CA SER A 205 -2.42 8.05 16.97
C SER A 205 -2.93 9.38 17.54
N TYR A 206 -2.88 10.47 16.76
CA TYR A 206 -3.15 11.83 17.22
C TYR A 206 -4.52 12.38 16.82
N LEU A 207 -5.29 11.64 16.03
CA LEU A 207 -6.66 12.02 15.72
C LEU A 207 -7.53 12.05 16.97
N GLN A 208 -8.60 12.82 16.96
CA GLN A 208 -9.59 12.86 18.03
C GLN A 208 -10.11 11.46 18.39
N ILE A 209 -10.23 10.57 17.40
CA ILE A 209 -10.47 9.14 17.57
C ILE A 209 -9.28 8.41 16.97
N PRO A 210 -8.35 7.87 17.79
CA PRO A 210 -7.19 7.14 17.31
C PRO A 210 -7.56 5.97 16.40
N LEU A 211 -6.91 5.90 15.23
CA LEU A 211 -7.24 4.93 14.19
C LEU A 211 -6.71 3.53 14.49
N THR A 212 -7.59 2.54 14.42
CA THR A 212 -7.22 1.16 14.12
C THR A 212 -6.71 1.13 12.69
N THR A 213 -5.53 0.56 12.46
CA THR A 213 -4.86 0.65 11.15
C THR A 213 -4.01 -0.58 10.85
N ILE A 214 -3.75 -0.83 9.59
CA ILE A 214 -2.84 -1.87 9.11
C ILE A 214 -1.44 -1.28 9.02
N TRP A 215 -0.58 -1.58 10.00
CA TRP A 215 0.81 -1.15 9.98
C TRP A 215 1.60 -1.84 8.87
N GLN A 216 2.36 -1.06 8.12
CA GLN A 216 3.28 -1.54 7.09
C GLN A 216 4.73 -1.42 7.54
N PRO A 217 5.60 -2.42 7.27
CA PRO A 217 6.99 -2.44 7.72
C PRO A 217 7.91 -1.58 6.83
N VAL A 218 7.50 -0.36 6.45
CA VAL A 218 8.17 0.49 5.44
C VAL A 218 9.64 0.77 5.76
N GLN A 219 10.00 0.88 7.06
CA GLN A 219 11.39 1.07 7.46
C GLN A 219 12.23 -0.19 7.24
N ASP A 220 11.67 -1.35 7.52
CA ASP A 220 12.32 -2.64 7.32
C ASP A 220 12.40 -2.99 5.85
N GLU A 221 11.36 -2.71 5.06
CA GLU A 221 11.39 -2.85 3.60
C GLU A 221 12.51 -2.03 3.00
N GLY A 222 12.56 -0.73 3.30
CA GLY A 222 13.62 0.15 2.82
C GLY A 222 15.02 -0.26 3.26
N ARG A 223 15.17 -0.76 4.49
CA ARG A 223 16.44 -1.29 4.99
C ARG A 223 16.85 -2.57 4.24
N CYS A 224 15.91 -3.48 4.01
CA CYS A 224 16.15 -4.72 3.29
C CYS A 224 16.46 -4.49 1.82
N ALA A 225 15.74 -3.60 1.15
CA ALA A 225 15.99 -3.23 -0.25
C ALA A 225 17.39 -2.62 -0.42
N ALA A 226 17.78 -1.70 0.48
CA ALA A 226 19.12 -1.13 0.45
C ALA A 226 20.23 -2.16 0.70
N LYS A 227 20.02 -3.11 1.63
CA LYS A 227 20.99 -4.21 1.85
C LYS A 227 21.09 -5.12 0.63
N GLU A 228 19.97 -5.42 -0.02
CA GLU A 228 19.96 -6.23 -1.23
C GLU A 228 20.69 -5.53 -2.37
N MET A 229 20.46 -4.23 -2.57
CA MET A 229 21.20 -3.42 -3.54
C MET A 229 22.71 -3.46 -3.29
N VAL A 230 23.13 -3.20 -2.05
CA VAL A 230 24.56 -3.23 -1.67
C VAL A 230 25.17 -4.61 -1.95
N ARG A 231 24.44 -5.68 -1.64
CA ARG A 231 24.89 -7.06 -1.89
C ARG A 231 25.10 -7.32 -3.38
N GLN A 232 24.17 -6.84 -4.23
CA GLN A 232 24.31 -6.97 -5.69
C GLN A 232 25.48 -6.14 -6.23
N LEU A 233 25.68 -4.92 -5.75
CA LEU A 233 26.79 -4.05 -6.17
C LEU A 233 28.16 -4.63 -5.77
N LYS A 234 28.24 -5.38 -4.68
CA LYS A 234 29.48 -6.08 -4.26
C LYS A 234 29.72 -7.40 -4.98
N GLY A 235 28.80 -7.86 -5.82
CA GLY A 235 28.87 -9.16 -6.45
C GLY A 235 28.64 -10.36 -5.50
N GLU A 236 28.08 -10.09 -4.31
CA GLU A 236 27.76 -11.11 -3.29
C GLU A 236 26.38 -11.75 -3.52
N SER A 237 25.74 -11.49 -4.67
CA SER A 237 24.40 -11.97 -4.99
C SER A 237 24.44 -13.36 -5.62
N GLU A 238 23.84 -14.33 -4.94
CA GLU A 238 23.60 -15.69 -5.45
C GLU A 238 22.25 -15.80 -6.21
N GLY A 239 21.83 -14.75 -6.90
CA GLY A 239 20.60 -14.70 -7.67
C GLY A 239 19.54 -13.74 -7.10
N ILE A 240 18.36 -13.79 -7.71
CA ILE A 240 17.24 -12.92 -7.40
C ILE A 240 16.58 -13.34 -6.09
N ARG A 241 16.26 -12.36 -5.24
CA ARG A 241 15.61 -12.60 -3.95
C ARG A 241 14.27 -11.88 -3.87
N ARG A 242 13.25 -12.61 -3.42
CA ARG A 242 11.98 -12.05 -2.96
C ARG A 242 11.94 -12.12 -1.44
N LYS A 243 11.88 -10.97 -0.79
CA LYS A 243 11.74 -10.87 0.66
C LYS A 243 10.40 -10.26 1.02
N GLU A 244 9.58 -11.04 1.70
CA GLU A 244 8.27 -10.62 2.17
C GLU A 244 8.29 -10.36 3.68
N LEU A 245 7.62 -9.30 4.11
CA LEU A 245 7.52 -8.88 5.51
C LEU A 245 6.05 -8.87 5.93
N ASP A 246 5.80 -9.24 7.19
CA ASP A 246 4.44 -9.30 7.71
C ASP A 246 3.89 -7.90 8.03
N LEU A 247 2.66 -7.65 7.63
CA LEU A 247 1.85 -6.54 8.08
C LEU A 247 1.26 -6.85 9.46
N LYS A 248 0.93 -5.81 10.24
CA LYS A 248 0.33 -5.95 11.57
C LYS A 248 -0.92 -5.11 11.68
N LEU A 249 -1.94 -5.65 12.33
CA LEU A 249 -3.10 -4.86 12.74
C LEU A 249 -2.77 -4.14 14.06
N ILE A 250 -2.91 -2.82 14.07
CA ILE A 250 -2.78 -1.98 15.26
C ILE A 250 -4.19 -1.55 15.67
N VAL A 251 -4.69 -2.16 16.73
CA VAL A 251 -6.04 -1.89 17.23
C VAL A 251 -6.02 -0.64 18.12
N ARG A 252 -6.94 0.30 17.83
CA ARG A 252 -7.18 1.52 18.58
C ARG A 252 -8.70 1.72 18.77
N GLN A 253 -9.16 2.98 18.74
CA GLN A 253 -10.55 3.32 19.12
C GLN A 253 -11.54 3.35 17.95
N SER A 254 -11.07 3.43 16.70
CA SER A 254 -11.93 3.66 15.54
C SER A 254 -12.57 2.41 14.93
N ALA A 255 -12.18 1.18 15.40
CA ALA A 255 -12.76 -0.07 14.95
C ALA A 255 -12.55 -1.21 15.96
#